data_6c6d7bcf59f9d00d878052c602726715
#
_entry.id   6c6d7bcf59f9d00d878052c602726715
#
_cell.length_a   1.000
_cell.length_b   1.000
_cell.length_c   1.000
_cell.angle_alpha   90.00
_cell.angle_beta   90.00
_cell.angle_gamma   90.00
#
_symmetry.space_group_name_H-M   'P 1'
#
loop_
_entity.id
_entity.type
_entity.pdbx_description
1 polymer ?
#
loop_
_entity_poly.entity_id
_entity_poly.type
_entity_poly.pdbx_seq_one_letter_code
_entity_poly.pdbx_strand_id
1 'polypeptide(L)'
;MANQEQNGICREIGARTGGDIYIGVVGPVRSGKSTFIKRFMEQLVLPAIGPAAARERARDELPQSAAGRTIMTTEPKFIPETAVPLQLEGGGECRVRLIDCVGYMVEGAMGHEENDKPRMVKSPWFDHEVPFDLAAETGTRKVICEHSTIGIVVTTDGSVSDIPREGYARTEKRIVEELDALGKPYIILLNSTHPDAPETKQLAEGMARDYDHTVLPVSCVDLDAEALGSILRQVLYEFPVRELDFALPRWVTMLENGHWLQTQVYDAAMQLAEKVSRMKDVPAGSDTSALECDAVQRSSISGIDLAAGSVRITVELKPEIFYQVLSEQTGLAIGDEAGLMPCIMELARAKREYEKVRSALEQVEATGYGIVMPSVSELKLEQPQIVRQGASYGVRLEACAPSIQMLKATIHTELSPIVGTEKQSEELARSLLAGFEDDPEKLWESNIFGKSLHELVNEGLQSKLLHMPQETRTRLQETLERVINEGCTGLICILI
;
A
#
# COMPACT_ATOMS: atom_id res chain seq x y z
N MET A 1 18.88 10.60 -29.51
CA MET A 1 18.62 10.34 -28.09
C MET A 1 17.81 11.46 -27.45
N ALA A 2 18.21 12.75 -27.53
CA ALA A 2 17.44 13.87 -26.92
C ALA A 2 15.96 13.92 -27.30
N ASN A 3 15.60 13.70 -28.57
CA ASN A 3 14.19 13.67 -29.04
C ASN A 3 13.37 12.51 -28.43
N GLN A 4 13.97 11.36 -28.14
CA GLN A 4 13.26 10.22 -27.55
C GLN A 4 12.94 10.46 -26.06
N GLU A 5 13.84 11.08 -25.32
CA GLU A 5 13.61 11.44 -23.90
C GLU A 5 12.54 12.54 -23.75
N GLN A 6 12.55 13.54 -24.63
CA GLN A 6 11.55 14.63 -24.61
C GLN A 6 10.15 14.12 -24.89
N ASN A 7 10.01 13.20 -25.83
CA ASN A 7 8.72 12.57 -26.15
C ASN A 7 8.18 11.75 -24.97
N GLY A 8 9.05 11.10 -24.22
CA GLY A 8 8.68 10.41 -22.97
C GLY A 8 8.09 11.36 -21.94
N ILE A 9 8.74 12.50 -21.69
CA ILE A 9 8.34 13.50 -20.69
C ILE A 9 6.96 14.11 -21.02
N CYS A 10 6.75 14.51 -22.28
CA CYS A 10 5.45 15.05 -22.70
C CYS A 10 4.32 14.02 -22.51
N ARG A 11 4.59 12.75 -22.76
CA ARG A 11 3.61 11.66 -22.52
C ARG A 11 3.26 11.55 -21.04
N GLU A 12 4.26 11.59 -20.16
CA GLU A 12 4.07 11.51 -18.71
C GLU A 12 3.24 12.69 -18.20
N ILE A 13 3.56 13.94 -18.64
CA ILE A 13 2.77 15.12 -18.28
C ILE A 13 1.35 15.00 -18.88
N GLY A 14 1.21 14.56 -20.13
CA GLY A 14 -0.08 14.33 -20.77
C GLY A 14 -0.96 13.34 -20.00
N ALA A 15 -0.38 12.24 -19.51
CA ALA A 15 -1.10 11.27 -18.68
C ALA A 15 -1.58 11.88 -17.35
N ARG A 16 -0.80 12.79 -16.77
CA ARG A 16 -1.16 13.55 -15.55
C ARG A 16 -2.26 14.58 -15.77
N THR A 17 -2.31 15.17 -16.95
CA THR A 17 -3.19 16.31 -17.30
C THR A 17 -4.38 15.94 -18.17
N GLY A 18 -4.56 14.67 -18.51
CA GLY A 18 -5.64 14.21 -19.36
C GLY A 18 -5.41 14.40 -20.87
N GLY A 19 -4.15 14.53 -21.30
CA GLY A 19 -3.74 14.63 -22.70
C GLY A 19 -3.41 16.06 -23.16
N ASP A 20 -3.90 17.10 -22.46
CA ASP A 20 -3.67 18.50 -22.80
C ASP A 20 -2.71 19.14 -21.78
N ILE A 21 -1.64 19.76 -22.30
CA ILE A 21 -0.64 20.44 -21.49
C ILE A 21 -0.75 21.94 -21.73
N TYR A 22 -1.41 22.64 -20.82
CA TYR A 22 -1.50 24.09 -20.84
C TYR A 22 -0.52 24.69 -19.83
N ILE A 23 0.56 25.29 -20.34
CA ILE A 23 1.64 25.84 -19.52
C ILE A 23 1.38 27.32 -19.26
N GLY A 24 1.01 27.68 -18.04
CA GLY A 24 0.88 29.06 -17.60
C GLY A 24 2.26 29.63 -17.24
N VAL A 25 2.76 30.59 -18.04
CA VAL A 25 4.03 31.26 -17.74
C VAL A 25 3.75 32.57 -16.99
N VAL A 26 4.09 32.58 -15.72
CA VAL A 26 3.78 33.69 -14.83
C VAL A 26 5.06 34.26 -14.18
N GLY A 27 4.94 35.35 -13.52
CA GLY A 27 6.08 35.97 -12.84
C GLY A 27 6.04 37.49 -12.89
N PRO A 28 6.98 38.15 -12.25
CA PRO A 28 7.12 39.61 -12.29
C PRO A 28 7.35 40.13 -13.71
N VAL A 29 7.00 41.39 -13.95
CA VAL A 29 7.33 42.04 -15.22
C VAL A 29 8.83 42.05 -15.41
N ARG A 30 9.30 41.94 -16.69
CA ARG A 30 10.72 41.94 -17.09
C ARG A 30 11.58 40.79 -16.54
N SER A 31 11.00 39.76 -16.00
CA SER A 31 11.74 38.58 -15.54
C SER A 31 12.24 37.66 -16.65
N GLY A 32 11.78 37.84 -17.90
CA GLY A 32 12.17 36.99 -19.03
C GLY A 32 11.10 36.02 -19.52
N LYS A 33 9.84 36.14 -19.06
CA LYS A 33 8.72 35.27 -19.46
C LYS A 33 8.57 35.11 -20.98
N SER A 34 8.45 36.22 -21.70
CA SER A 34 8.27 36.21 -23.16
C SER A 34 9.50 35.63 -23.88
N THR A 35 10.71 35.77 -23.31
CA THR A 35 11.93 35.14 -23.83
C THR A 35 11.87 33.63 -23.65
N PHE A 36 11.46 33.17 -22.48
CA PHE A 36 11.24 31.75 -22.21
C PHE A 36 10.20 31.14 -23.18
N ILE A 37 9.02 31.78 -23.32
CA ILE A 37 7.96 31.33 -24.24
C ILE A 37 8.49 31.24 -25.67
N LYS A 38 9.19 32.28 -26.14
CA LYS A 38 9.80 32.30 -27.47
C LYS A 38 10.74 31.10 -27.67
N ARG A 39 11.65 30.86 -26.73
CA ARG A 39 12.60 29.73 -26.80
C ARG A 39 11.89 28.37 -26.75
N PHE A 40 10.91 28.22 -25.88
CA PHE A 40 10.12 27.02 -25.81
C PHE A 40 9.42 26.70 -27.14
N MET A 41 8.80 27.70 -27.72
CA MET A 41 8.15 27.57 -29.03
C MET A 41 9.15 27.23 -30.13
N GLU A 42 10.26 27.95 -30.22
CA GLU A 42 11.29 27.75 -31.27
C GLU A 42 11.95 26.37 -31.19
N GLN A 43 12.22 25.86 -29.96
CA GLN A 43 12.99 24.65 -29.78
C GLN A 43 12.11 23.37 -29.73
N LEU A 44 10.88 23.47 -29.20
CA LEU A 44 10.03 22.29 -28.98
C LEU A 44 8.77 22.29 -29.88
N VAL A 45 8.04 23.39 -29.97
CA VAL A 45 6.71 23.39 -30.58
C VAL A 45 6.79 23.61 -32.09
N LEU A 46 7.52 24.60 -32.59
CA LEU A 46 7.60 24.88 -34.05
C LEU A 46 8.18 23.72 -34.84
N PRO A 47 9.21 22.99 -34.39
CA PRO A 47 9.70 21.81 -35.10
C PRO A 47 8.66 20.69 -35.27
N ALA A 48 7.71 20.60 -34.32
CA ALA A 48 6.66 19.59 -34.33
C ALA A 48 5.49 19.91 -35.27
N ILE A 49 5.37 21.17 -35.71
CA ILE A 49 4.30 21.58 -36.66
C ILE A 49 4.70 21.15 -38.08
N GLY A 50 3.99 20.16 -38.65
CA GLY A 50 4.28 19.63 -39.98
C GLY A 50 4.01 20.62 -41.13
N PRO A 51 2.82 21.25 -41.26
CA PRO A 51 2.49 22.18 -42.38
C PRO A 51 3.25 23.50 -42.26
N ALA A 52 3.97 23.91 -43.35
CA ALA A 52 4.77 25.13 -43.36
C ALA A 52 3.92 26.39 -43.06
N ALA A 53 2.74 26.51 -43.63
CA ALA A 53 1.83 27.65 -43.38
C ALA A 53 1.33 27.72 -41.93
N ALA A 54 1.14 26.57 -41.23
CA ALA A 54 0.79 26.55 -39.81
C ALA A 54 1.99 26.96 -38.93
N ARG A 55 3.18 26.53 -39.34
CA ARG A 55 4.43 26.89 -38.64
C ARG A 55 4.74 28.40 -38.75
N GLU A 56 4.50 29.02 -39.94
CA GLU A 56 4.65 30.47 -40.11
C GLU A 56 3.65 31.22 -39.23
N ARG A 57 2.37 30.85 -39.24
CA ARG A 57 1.37 31.47 -38.37
C ARG A 57 1.77 31.41 -36.91
N ALA A 58 2.16 30.21 -36.44
CA ALA A 58 2.61 30.02 -35.05
C ALA A 58 3.88 30.84 -34.73
N ARG A 59 4.73 31.10 -35.72
CA ARG A 59 5.89 32.01 -35.58
C ARG A 59 5.47 33.46 -35.45
N ASP A 60 4.45 33.91 -36.19
CA ASP A 60 3.95 35.30 -36.12
C ASP A 60 3.23 35.58 -34.78
N GLU A 61 2.73 34.53 -34.12
CA GLU A 61 2.11 34.63 -32.79
C GLU A 61 3.11 34.78 -31.64
N LEU A 62 4.41 34.59 -31.92
CA LEU A 62 5.45 34.66 -30.85
C LEU A 62 5.49 36.07 -30.22
N PRO A 63 5.69 36.11 -28.89
CA PRO A 63 5.80 37.38 -28.20
C PRO A 63 7.02 38.19 -28.73
N GLN A 64 6.79 39.45 -29.08
CA GLN A 64 7.88 40.35 -29.46
C GLN A 64 8.61 40.81 -28.18
N SER A 65 9.87 40.47 -28.09
CA SER A 65 10.73 40.97 -27.02
C SER A 65 10.96 42.46 -27.24
N ALA A 66 10.20 43.32 -26.55
CA ALA A 66 10.42 44.76 -26.60
C ALA A 66 11.64 45.13 -25.78
N ALA A 67 12.69 45.67 -26.40
CA ALA A 67 13.84 46.25 -25.75
C ALA A 67 13.52 47.56 -24.99
N GLY A 68 12.26 47.99 -24.98
CA GLY A 68 11.81 49.25 -24.36
C GLY A 68 11.36 49.13 -22.91
N ARG A 69 11.32 50.24 -22.21
CA ARG A 69 10.90 50.31 -20.77
C ARG A 69 9.40 50.22 -20.56
N THR A 70 8.58 50.21 -21.62
CA THR A 70 7.10 50.26 -21.56
C THR A 70 6.49 48.88 -21.66
N ILE A 71 5.56 48.54 -20.78
CA ILE A 71 4.79 47.30 -20.82
C ILE A 71 3.72 47.44 -21.89
N MET A 72 3.75 46.57 -22.92
CA MET A 72 2.87 46.68 -24.09
C MET A 72 1.68 45.71 -24.03
N THR A 73 1.78 44.62 -23.31
CA THR A 73 0.75 43.55 -23.24
C THR A 73 -0.22 43.87 -22.10
N THR A 74 -1.49 43.94 -22.42
CA THR A 74 -2.59 44.21 -21.46
C THR A 74 -3.46 42.99 -21.16
N GLU A 75 -3.35 41.92 -21.99
CA GLU A 75 -4.17 40.72 -21.89
C GLU A 75 -3.29 39.47 -22.01
N PRO A 76 -3.65 38.37 -21.33
CA PRO A 76 -3.02 37.09 -21.54
C PRO A 76 -3.20 36.59 -22.97
N LYS A 77 -2.14 35.99 -23.53
CA LYS A 77 -2.16 35.43 -24.87
C LYS A 77 -1.89 33.94 -24.85
N PHE A 78 -2.71 33.19 -25.56
CA PHE A 78 -2.47 31.78 -25.80
C PHE A 78 -1.56 31.61 -27.02
N ILE A 79 -0.47 30.87 -26.85
CA ILE A 79 0.58 30.70 -27.86
C ILE A 79 0.90 29.21 -28.03
N PRO A 80 0.68 28.61 -29.18
CA PRO A 80 -0.12 29.15 -30.29
C PRO A 80 -1.61 29.23 -29.96
N GLU A 81 -2.40 29.95 -30.79
CA GLU A 81 -3.85 30.13 -30.60
C GLU A 81 -4.59 28.77 -30.52
N THR A 82 -4.16 27.78 -31.29
CA THR A 82 -4.65 26.40 -31.23
C THR A 82 -3.56 25.48 -30.68
N ALA A 83 -3.92 24.62 -29.70
CA ALA A 83 -2.98 23.67 -29.14
C ALA A 83 -2.39 22.77 -30.24
N VAL A 84 -1.06 22.62 -30.21
CA VAL A 84 -0.33 21.82 -31.20
C VAL A 84 -0.17 20.42 -30.72
N PRO A 85 -0.60 19.40 -31.50
CA PRO A 85 -0.32 18.02 -31.18
C PRO A 85 1.20 17.73 -31.33
N LEU A 86 1.82 17.33 -30.28
CA LEU A 86 3.16 16.76 -30.29
C LEU A 86 3.02 15.25 -30.45
N GLN A 87 3.47 14.71 -31.59
CA GLN A 87 3.49 13.28 -31.82
C GLN A 87 4.61 12.64 -30.99
N LEU A 88 4.23 11.70 -30.17
CA LEU A 88 5.13 11.01 -29.26
C LEU A 88 5.58 9.69 -29.90
N GLU A 89 6.88 9.44 -29.98
CA GLU A 89 7.40 8.14 -30.36
C GLU A 89 6.96 7.11 -29.31
N GLY A 90 6.18 6.11 -29.75
CA GLY A 90 5.58 5.10 -28.87
C GLY A 90 4.05 5.18 -28.73
N GLY A 91 3.38 6.04 -29.53
CA GLY A 91 1.92 5.98 -29.72
C GLY A 91 1.08 6.81 -28.76
N GLY A 92 1.64 7.83 -28.14
CA GLY A 92 0.86 8.83 -27.38
C GLY A 92 0.86 10.18 -28.11
N GLU A 93 -0.24 10.90 -28.02
CA GLU A 93 -0.39 12.28 -28.49
C GLU A 93 -0.67 13.16 -27.28
N CYS A 94 0.08 14.26 -27.12
CA CYS A 94 -0.27 15.32 -26.19
C CYS A 94 -0.38 16.64 -26.93
N ARG A 95 -1.26 17.53 -26.46
CA ARG A 95 -1.42 18.85 -27.04
C ARG A 95 -0.82 19.89 -26.12
N VAL A 96 0.14 20.67 -26.61
CA VAL A 96 0.84 21.70 -25.83
C VAL A 96 0.40 23.08 -26.26
N ARG A 97 0.20 23.93 -25.27
CA ARG A 97 -0.13 25.35 -25.44
C ARG A 97 0.47 26.15 -24.30
N LEU A 98 1.14 27.25 -24.61
CA LEU A 98 1.64 28.18 -23.61
C LEU A 98 0.65 29.33 -23.44
N ILE A 99 0.67 29.93 -22.28
CA ILE A 99 -0.14 31.10 -21.97
C ILE A 99 0.80 32.18 -21.44
N ASP A 100 0.99 33.23 -22.23
CA ASP A 100 1.78 34.41 -21.84
C ASP A 100 0.93 35.34 -20.99
N CYS A 101 1.33 35.55 -19.76
CA CYS A 101 0.68 36.45 -18.82
C CYS A 101 1.39 37.82 -18.78
N VAL A 102 0.65 38.87 -18.52
CA VAL A 102 1.16 40.23 -18.44
C VAL A 102 2.28 40.36 -17.39
N GLY A 103 2.17 39.65 -16.28
CA GLY A 103 3.09 39.67 -15.17
C GLY A 103 2.70 40.67 -14.07
N TYR A 104 3.15 40.34 -12.89
CA TYR A 104 2.92 41.17 -11.70
C TYR A 104 3.87 42.35 -11.68
N MET A 105 3.36 43.51 -11.24
CA MET A 105 4.16 44.71 -11.13
C MET A 105 5.22 44.60 -10.03
N VAL A 106 6.36 45.20 -10.25
CA VAL A 106 7.49 45.29 -9.32
C VAL A 106 7.86 46.73 -9.05
N GLU A 107 8.43 46.97 -7.90
CA GLU A 107 8.92 48.29 -7.53
C GLU A 107 10.02 48.75 -8.50
N GLY A 108 9.85 49.92 -9.08
CA GLY A 108 10.78 50.46 -10.10
C GLY A 108 10.43 50.12 -11.55
N ALA A 109 9.38 49.34 -11.84
CA ALA A 109 8.89 49.12 -13.19
C ALA A 109 8.19 50.39 -13.72
N MET A 110 8.50 50.76 -14.98
CA MET A 110 7.84 51.92 -15.63
C MET A 110 6.72 51.46 -16.55
N GLY A 111 5.68 52.28 -16.73
CA GLY A 111 4.59 52.06 -17.70
C GLY A 111 3.26 51.65 -17.06
N HIS A 112 3.15 51.65 -15.74
CA HIS A 112 1.92 51.51 -14.98
C HIS A 112 1.24 52.86 -14.68
N GLU A 113 1.96 53.96 -14.83
CA GLU A 113 1.48 55.35 -14.67
C GLU A 113 1.57 56.12 -15.99
N GLU A 114 0.60 56.95 -16.21
CA GLU A 114 0.52 57.89 -17.32
C GLU A 114 0.15 59.28 -16.77
N ASN A 115 1.04 60.25 -16.91
CA ASN A 115 0.88 61.59 -16.36
C ASN A 115 0.66 61.61 -14.84
N ASP A 116 1.49 60.91 -14.08
CA ASP A 116 1.40 60.74 -12.62
C ASP A 116 0.07 60.19 -12.10
N LYS A 117 -0.66 59.46 -12.94
CA LYS A 117 -1.88 58.75 -12.58
C LYS A 117 -1.80 57.30 -13.00
N PRO A 118 -2.47 56.37 -12.28
CA PRO A 118 -2.55 54.97 -12.70
C PRO A 118 -3.10 54.87 -14.13
N ARG A 119 -2.39 54.13 -14.99
CA ARG A 119 -2.82 53.87 -16.36
C ARG A 119 -4.09 53.03 -16.32
N MET A 120 -5.18 53.58 -16.86
CA MET A 120 -6.48 52.87 -16.97
C MET A 120 -6.52 52.04 -18.22
N VAL A 121 -6.97 50.81 -18.13
CA VAL A 121 -7.11 49.87 -19.26
C VAL A 121 -8.47 49.16 -19.25
N LYS A 122 -8.98 48.82 -20.44
CA LYS A 122 -10.11 47.91 -20.59
C LYS A 122 -9.57 46.48 -20.51
N SER A 123 -10.25 45.66 -19.77
CA SER A 123 -9.93 44.25 -19.65
C SER A 123 -11.21 43.43 -19.83
N PRO A 124 -11.16 42.23 -20.46
CA PRO A 124 -12.33 41.36 -20.62
C PRO A 124 -13.00 40.95 -19.30
N TRP A 125 -12.33 41.17 -18.19
CA TRP A 125 -12.77 40.74 -16.87
C TRP A 125 -13.59 41.79 -16.12
N PHE A 126 -13.67 43.02 -16.66
CA PHE A 126 -14.33 44.13 -16.00
C PHE A 126 -15.19 44.93 -17.02
N ASP A 127 -16.39 45.32 -16.61
CA ASP A 127 -17.30 46.11 -17.43
C ASP A 127 -16.89 47.59 -17.52
N HIS A 128 -15.87 48.02 -16.77
CA HIS A 128 -15.36 49.39 -16.73
C HIS A 128 -13.82 49.38 -16.80
N GLU A 129 -13.26 50.56 -17.11
CA GLU A 129 -11.81 50.71 -17.07
C GLU A 129 -11.28 50.61 -15.66
N VAL A 130 -10.21 49.80 -15.50
CA VAL A 130 -9.53 49.55 -14.20
C VAL A 130 -8.07 49.91 -14.32
N PRO A 131 -7.40 50.16 -13.17
CA PRO A 131 -5.97 50.31 -13.16
C PRO A 131 -5.26 49.13 -13.81
N PHE A 132 -4.19 49.41 -14.57
CA PHE A 132 -3.43 48.38 -15.28
C PHE A 132 -2.97 47.23 -14.38
N ASP A 133 -2.52 47.56 -13.17
CA ASP A 133 -2.03 46.60 -12.18
C ASP A 133 -3.12 45.59 -11.79
N LEU A 134 -4.33 46.09 -11.53
CA LEU A 134 -5.48 45.26 -11.19
C LEU A 134 -5.92 44.36 -12.37
N ALA A 135 -5.90 44.88 -13.60
CA ALA A 135 -6.23 44.10 -14.79
C ALA A 135 -5.18 43.01 -15.02
N ALA A 136 -3.89 43.31 -14.87
CA ALA A 136 -2.78 42.38 -15.05
C ALA A 136 -2.81 41.24 -14.02
N GLU A 137 -3.02 41.57 -12.74
CA GLU A 137 -3.12 40.59 -11.65
C GLU A 137 -4.35 39.67 -11.83
N THR A 138 -5.52 40.25 -12.11
CA THR A 138 -6.76 39.50 -12.31
C THR A 138 -6.64 38.56 -13.52
N GLY A 139 -6.11 39.06 -14.63
CA GLY A 139 -5.89 38.26 -15.83
C GLY A 139 -4.92 37.11 -15.60
N THR A 140 -3.79 37.37 -14.93
CA THR A 140 -2.80 36.33 -14.60
C THR A 140 -3.39 35.28 -13.68
N ARG A 141 -4.08 35.69 -12.62
CA ARG A 141 -4.74 34.76 -11.69
C ARG A 141 -5.77 33.87 -12.40
N LYS A 142 -6.62 34.44 -13.25
CA LYS A 142 -7.62 33.65 -14.02
C LYS A 142 -6.97 32.66 -14.96
N VAL A 143 -5.89 33.06 -15.64
CA VAL A 143 -5.15 32.13 -16.51
C VAL A 143 -4.63 30.94 -15.73
N ILE A 144 -4.06 31.17 -14.57
CA ILE A 144 -3.53 30.07 -13.75
C ILE A 144 -4.68 29.20 -13.24
N CYS A 145 -5.74 29.82 -12.69
CA CYS A 145 -6.86 29.07 -12.11
C CYS A 145 -7.63 28.24 -13.13
N GLU A 146 -7.98 28.84 -14.25
CA GLU A 146 -8.98 28.30 -15.17
C GLU A 146 -8.39 27.61 -16.38
N HIS A 147 -7.20 28.06 -16.84
CA HIS A 147 -6.68 27.64 -18.14
C HIS A 147 -5.37 26.84 -18.10
N SER A 148 -4.54 26.97 -17.07
CA SER A 148 -3.28 26.23 -17.00
C SER A 148 -3.42 24.90 -16.30
N THR A 149 -2.70 23.88 -16.79
CA THR A 149 -2.55 22.57 -16.13
C THR A 149 -1.30 22.52 -15.27
N ILE A 150 -0.26 23.26 -15.69
CA ILE A 150 1.01 23.42 -14.97
C ILE A 150 1.44 24.88 -15.00
N GLY A 151 2.21 25.29 -13.98
CA GLY A 151 2.77 26.63 -13.90
C GLY A 151 4.30 26.66 -14.10
N ILE A 152 4.79 27.70 -14.73
CA ILE A 152 6.21 28.05 -14.77
C ILE A 152 6.32 29.49 -14.29
N VAL A 153 6.91 29.66 -13.11
CA VAL A 153 7.19 30.99 -12.57
C VAL A 153 8.57 31.44 -13.05
N VAL A 154 8.64 32.53 -13.79
CA VAL A 154 9.92 33.10 -14.24
C VAL A 154 10.22 34.32 -13.41
N THR A 155 11.28 34.24 -12.62
CA THR A 155 11.87 35.38 -11.87
C THR A 155 13.31 35.63 -12.28
N THR A 156 14.02 36.54 -11.63
CA THR A 156 15.41 36.89 -11.99
C THR A 156 16.26 37.25 -10.77
N ASP A 157 17.55 37.06 -10.90
CA ASP A 157 18.56 37.55 -9.95
C ASP A 157 18.86 39.05 -10.09
N GLY A 158 18.17 39.73 -11.03
CA GLY A 158 18.41 41.14 -11.35
C GLY A 158 19.40 41.40 -12.50
N SER A 159 20.13 40.36 -12.95
CA SER A 159 21.16 40.54 -14.00
C SER A 159 20.59 40.73 -15.43
N VAL A 160 19.31 40.39 -15.64
CA VAL A 160 18.68 40.47 -16.96
C VAL A 160 17.88 41.75 -17.19
N SER A 161 17.80 42.64 -16.20
CA SER A 161 17.02 43.88 -16.27
C SER A 161 17.69 45.00 -15.47
N ASP A 162 17.19 46.23 -15.62
CA ASP A 162 17.69 47.41 -14.85
C ASP A 162 17.08 47.45 -13.42
N ILE A 163 16.27 46.48 -13.03
CA ILE A 163 15.64 46.41 -11.71
C ILE A 163 16.47 45.47 -10.82
N PRO A 164 16.91 45.90 -9.64
CA PRO A 164 17.69 45.06 -8.74
C PRO A 164 16.84 43.92 -8.15
N ARG A 165 17.51 42.86 -7.68
CA ARG A 165 16.89 41.66 -7.14
C ARG A 165 15.84 41.92 -6.04
N GLU A 166 16.14 42.89 -5.18
CA GLU A 166 15.27 43.26 -4.07
C GLU A 166 13.89 43.73 -4.53
N GLY A 167 13.80 44.35 -5.71
CA GLY A 167 12.53 44.80 -6.30
C GLY A 167 11.61 43.62 -6.69
N TYR A 168 12.18 42.45 -6.94
CA TYR A 168 11.43 41.25 -7.34
C TYR A 168 10.95 40.43 -6.15
N ALA A 169 11.67 40.39 -5.04
CA ALA A 169 11.46 39.45 -3.94
C ALA A 169 10.03 39.50 -3.36
N ARG A 170 9.49 40.70 -3.15
CA ARG A 170 8.13 40.86 -2.59
C ARG A 170 7.04 40.35 -3.52
N THR A 171 7.16 40.70 -4.81
CA THR A 171 6.18 40.27 -5.82
C THR A 171 6.26 38.77 -6.08
N GLU A 172 7.46 38.23 -6.09
CA GLU A 172 7.72 36.79 -6.24
C GLU A 172 7.08 36.01 -5.12
N LYS A 173 7.27 36.39 -3.85
CA LYS A 173 6.66 35.75 -2.70
C LYS A 173 5.11 35.71 -2.81
N ARG A 174 4.52 36.84 -3.22
CA ARG A 174 3.07 36.93 -3.43
C ARG A 174 2.59 35.94 -4.53
N ILE A 175 3.34 35.83 -5.64
CA ILE A 175 3.00 34.90 -6.72
C ILE A 175 3.02 33.46 -6.21
N VAL A 176 4.04 33.10 -5.45
CA VAL A 176 4.19 31.79 -4.86
C VAL A 176 3.02 31.46 -3.92
N GLU A 177 2.69 32.37 -3.00
CA GLU A 177 1.55 32.20 -2.08
C GLU A 177 0.21 32.03 -2.81
N GLU A 178 -0.01 32.75 -3.93
CA GLU A 178 -1.22 32.61 -4.75
C GLU A 178 -1.25 31.26 -5.48
N LEU A 179 -0.11 30.77 -5.98
CA LEU A 179 -0.02 29.47 -6.66
C LEU A 179 -0.19 28.30 -5.70
N ASP A 180 0.39 28.39 -4.51
CA ASP A 180 0.22 27.37 -3.46
C ASP A 180 -1.22 27.24 -3.04
N ALA A 181 -1.93 28.35 -2.89
CA ALA A 181 -3.36 28.35 -2.58
C ALA A 181 -4.22 27.66 -3.66
N LEU A 182 -3.72 27.56 -4.90
CA LEU A 182 -4.41 26.89 -6.01
C LEU A 182 -4.10 25.39 -6.11
N GLY A 183 -3.06 24.91 -5.43
CA GLY A 183 -2.63 23.50 -5.42
C GLY A 183 -2.23 22.95 -6.79
N LYS A 184 -1.83 23.82 -7.74
CA LYS A 184 -1.35 23.38 -9.06
C LYS A 184 0.15 23.13 -9.04
N PRO A 185 0.64 22.13 -9.79
CA PRO A 185 2.09 21.91 -9.88
C PRO A 185 2.77 23.03 -10.65
N TYR A 186 3.86 23.58 -10.10
CA TYR A 186 4.68 24.59 -10.76
C TYR A 186 6.14 24.48 -10.31
N ILE A 187 7.00 25.09 -11.10
CA ILE A 187 8.42 25.28 -10.79
C ILE A 187 8.79 26.76 -10.95
N ILE A 188 9.90 27.13 -10.36
CA ILE A 188 10.45 28.49 -10.43
C ILE A 188 11.72 28.48 -11.28
N LEU A 189 11.77 29.31 -12.30
CA LEU A 189 12.96 29.56 -13.11
C LEU A 189 13.59 30.87 -12.67
N LEU A 190 14.80 30.79 -12.15
CA LEU A 190 15.63 31.95 -11.80
C LEU A 190 16.45 32.35 -13.04
N ASN A 191 15.93 33.30 -13.79
CA ASN A 191 16.59 33.79 -15.01
C ASN A 191 17.80 34.68 -14.68
N SER A 192 18.98 34.25 -15.13
CA SER A 192 20.25 34.90 -14.91
C SER A 192 21.07 34.92 -16.18
N THR A 193 21.92 35.96 -16.33
CA THR A 193 22.97 35.99 -17.36
C THR A 193 24.12 35.01 -17.06
N HIS A 194 24.25 34.58 -15.79
CA HIS A 194 25.28 33.66 -15.32
C HIS A 194 24.66 32.54 -14.43
N PRO A 195 23.86 31.64 -15.00
CA PRO A 195 23.13 30.63 -14.20
C PRO A 195 24.05 29.69 -13.42
N ASP A 196 25.27 29.50 -13.91
CA ASP A 196 26.25 28.60 -13.29
C ASP A 196 27.09 29.25 -12.17
N ALA A 197 26.96 30.57 -11.97
CA ALA A 197 27.70 31.29 -10.94
C ALA A 197 27.32 30.76 -9.52
N PRO A 198 28.31 30.63 -8.60
CA PRO A 198 28.04 30.16 -7.25
C PRO A 198 26.96 30.94 -6.50
N GLU A 199 26.96 32.27 -6.70
CA GLU A 199 26.02 33.20 -6.08
C GLU A 199 24.58 32.94 -6.57
N THR A 200 24.41 32.70 -7.89
CA THR A 200 23.10 32.37 -8.48
C THR A 200 22.58 31.00 -7.99
N LYS A 201 23.46 30.01 -7.87
CA LYS A 201 23.10 28.68 -7.32
C LYS A 201 22.74 28.80 -5.84
N GLN A 202 23.49 29.54 -5.04
CA GLN A 202 23.15 29.79 -3.62
C GLN A 202 21.80 30.49 -3.46
N LEU A 203 21.51 31.49 -4.31
CA LEU A 203 20.23 32.17 -4.33
C LEU A 203 19.09 31.19 -4.67
N ALA A 204 19.27 30.39 -5.71
CA ALA A 204 18.28 29.37 -6.10
C ALA A 204 18.01 28.35 -4.98
N GLU A 205 19.06 27.86 -4.31
CA GLU A 205 18.94 26.96 -3.16
C GLU A 205 18.26 27.62 -1.95
N GLY A 206 18.51 28.88 -1.70
CA GLY A 206 17.84 29.69 -0.68
C GLY A 206 16.34 29.78 -0.98
N MET A 207 15.99 30.19 -2.19
CA MET A 207 14.61 30.29 -2.64
C MET A 207 13.89 28.93 -2.61
N ALA A 208 14.57 27.85 -3.00
CA ALA A 208 13.98 26.51 -2.98
C ALA A 208 13.60 26.06 -1.55
N ARG A 209 14.43 26.43 -0.56
CA ARG A 209 14.14 26.17 0.86
C ARG A 209 13.00 27.06 1.40
N ASP A 210 13.00 28.33 1.01
CA ASP A 210 12.03 29.32 1.53
C ASP A 210 10.61 29.07 0.97
N TYR A 211 10.52 28.62 -0.27
CA TYR A 211 9.23 28.38 -0.98
C TYR A 211 8.81 26.92 -1.00
N ASP A 212 9.66 26.01 -0.59
CA ASP A 212 9.41 24.55 -0.71
C ASP A 212 9.04 24.12 -2.14
N HIS A 213 9.68 24.72 -3.15
CA HIS A 213 9.50 24.40 -4.57
C HIS A 213 10.83 24.28 -5.30
N THR A 214 10.81 23.55 -6.42
CA THR A 214 11.98 23.43 -7.28
C THR A 214 12.31 24.79 -7.93
N VAL A 215 13.52 25.29 -7.69
CA VAL A 215 14.05 26.51 -8.29
C VAL A 215 15.23 26.17 -9.18
N LEU A 216 15.15 26.50 -10.47
CA LEU A 216 16.18 26.22 -11.45
C LEU A 216 16.84 27.52 -11.95
N PRO A 217 18.15 27.70 -11.72
CA PRO A 217 18.88 28.80 -12.35
C PRO A 217 19.06 28.50 -13.83
N VAL A 218 18.63 29.42 -14.70
CA VAL A 218 18.65 29.25 -16.15
C VAL A 218 18.96 30.58 -16.86
N SER A 219 19.54 30.50 -18.07
CA SER A 219 19.54 31.62 -18.99
C SER A 219 18.41 31.44 -20.00
N CYS A 220 17.31 32.20 -19.88
CA CYS A 220 16.18 32.08 -20.81
C CYS A 220 16.57 32.39 -22.26
N VAL A 221 17.66 33.06 -22.52
CA VAL A 221 18.16 33.37 -23.87
C VAL A 221 18.85 32.15 -24.50
N ASP A 222 19.53 31.35 -23.71
CA ASP A 222 20.38 30.25 -24.18
C ASP A 222 19.72 28.84 -24.04
N LEU A 223 18.45 28.81 -23.65
CA LEU A 223 17.72 27.53 -23.51
C LEU A 223 17.67 26.77 -24.85
N ASP A 224 18.16 25.56 -24.81
CA ASP A 224 18.04 24.57 -25.88
C ASP A 224 16.94 23.55 -25.59
N ALA A 225 16.73 22.60 -26.51
CA ALA A 225 15.72 21.58 -26.37
C ALA A 225 15.97 20.62 -25.21
N GLU A 226 17.23 20.32 -24.88
CA GLU A 226 17.61 19.42 -23.79
C GLU A 226 17.33 20.08 -22.41
N ALA A 227 17.73 21.35 -22.25
CA ALA A 227 17.44 22.13 -21.05
C ALA A 227 15.92 22.27 -20.82
N LEU A 228 15.14 22.54 -21.86
CA LEU A 228 13.69 22.60 -21.79
C LEU A 228 13.06 21.24 -21.40
N GLY A 229 13.59 20.14 -21.94
CA GLY A 229 13.19 18.80 -21.54
C GLY A 229 13.46 18.55 -20.06
N SER A 230 14.64 18.97 -19.55
CA SER A 230 14.97 18.86 -18.13
C SER A 230 14.02 19.68 -17.25
N ILE A 231 13.70 20.92 -17.66
CA ILE A 231 12.72 21.78 -16.97
C ILE A 231 11.36 21.06 -16.87
N LEU A 232 10.84 20.52 -17.98
CA LEU A 232 9.57 19.79 -17.97
C LEU A 232 9.61 18.54 -17.09
N ARG A 233 10.75 17.84 -17.03
CA ARG A 233 10.93 16.71 -16.13
C ARG A 233 10.84 17.12 -14.68
N GLN A 234 11.44 18.26 -14.31
CA GLN A 234 11.34 18.78 -12.95
C GLN A 234 9.91 19.17 -12.56
N VAL A 235 9.10 19.63 -13.51
CA VAL A 235 7.67 19.87 -13.25
C VAL A 235 6.95 18.60 -12.81
N LEU A 236 7.29 17.42 -13.36
CA LEU A 236 6.67 16.15 -12.97
C LEU A 236 6.89 15.80 -11.49
N TYR A 237 8.02 16.21 -10.92
CA TYR A 237 8.29 15.99 -9.50
C TYR A 237 7.46 16.89 -8.58
N GLU A 238 6.91 18.00 -9.07
CA GLU A 238 5.99 18.85 -8.30
C GLU A 238 4.52 18.37 -8.36
N PHE A 239 4.21 17.36 -9.17
CA PHE A 239 2.88 16.77 -9.16
C PHE A 239 2.60 16.01 -7.85
N PRO A 240 1.33 16.02 -7.39
CA PRO A 240 0.95 15.27 -6.19
C PRO A 240 1.13 13.76 -6.42
N VAL A 241 1.55 13.06 -5.39
CA VAL A 241 1.49 11.59 -5.36
C VAL A 241 0.02 11.16 -5.33
N ARG A 242 -0.35 10.23 -6.20
CA ARG A 242 -1.73 9.68 -6.27
C ARG A 242 -1.85 8.36 -5.54
N GLU A 243 -0.80 7.57 -5.59
CA GLU A 243 -0.80 6.22 -5.05
C GLU A 243 0.56 5.85 -4.46
N LEU A 244 0.55 5.33 -3.24
CA LEU A 244 1.68 4.68 -2.61
C LEU A 244 1.35 3.18 -2.49
N ASP A 245 2.07 2.36 -3.25
CA ASP A 245 1.90 0.90 -3.27
C ASP A 245 2.97 0.26 -2.38
N PHE A 246 2.54 -0.34 -1.25
CA PHE A 246 3.42 -1.02 -0.32
C PHE A 246 3.42 -2.52 -0.57
N ALA A 247 4.52 -3.01 -1.16
CA ALA A 247 4.71 -4.44 -1.40
C ALA A 247 5.20 -5.13 -0.12
N LEU A 248 4.27 -5.76 0.59
CA LEU A 248 4.52 -6.55 1.81
C LEU A 248 4.72 -8.03 1.48
N PRO A 249 5.42 -8.80 2.34
CA PRO A 249 5.43 -10.25 2.26
C PRO A 249 4.01 -10.83 2.32
N ARG A 250 3.69 -11.76 1.42
CA ARG A 250 2.32 -12.30 1.28
C ARG A 250 1.73 -12.89 2.57
N TRP A 251 2.55 -13.45 3.44
CA TRP A 251 2.07 -14.03 4.68
C TRP A 251 1.49 -12.98 5.65
N VAL A 252 1.93 -11.72 5.57
CA VAL A 252 1.38 -10.61 6.36
C VAL A 252 -0.07 -10.32 6.00
N THR A 253 -0.39 -10.38 4.71
CA THR A 253 -1.76 -10.14 4.23
C THR A 253 -2.73 -11.28 4.54
N MET A 254 -2.22 -12.45 4.96
CA MET A 254 -3.01 -13.61 5.37
C MET A 254 -3.36 -13.62 6.86
N LEU A 255 -2.79 -12.72 7.65
CA LEU A 255 -3.08 -12.59 9.08
C LEU A 255 -4.51 -12.08 9.28
N GLU A 256 -5.07 -12.38 10.43
CA GLU A 256 -6.39 -11.88 10.82
C GLU A 256 -6.40 -10.35 10.93
N ASN A 257 -7.53 -9.74 10.56
CA ASN A 257 -7.70 -8.29 10.66
C ASN A 257 -7.51 -7.82 12.10
N GLY A 258 -6.64 -6.82 12.29
CA GLY A 258 -6.31 -6.29 13.60
C GLY A 258 -5.11 -6.96 14.27
N HIS A 259 -4.42 -7.86 13.59
CA HIS A 259 -3.16 -8.40 14.08
C HIS A 259 -2.14 -7.27 14.34
N TRP A 260 -1.41 -7.33 15.45
CA TRP A 260 -0.49 -6.26 15.88
C TRP A 260 0.51 -5.86 14.79
N LEU A 261 1.05 -6.82 14.05
CA LEU A 261 2.01 -6.57 12.97
C LEU A 261 1.39 -5.78 11.82
N GLN A 262 0.18 -6.16 11.39
CA GLN A 262 -0.54 -5.40 10.34
C GLN A 262 -0.79 -3.97 10.79
N THR A 263 -1.25 -3.77 12.03
CA THR A 263 -1.53 -2.45 12.60
C THR A 263 -0.26 -1.59 12.60
N GLN A 264 0.85 -2.11 13.12
CA GLN A 264 2.11 -1.36 13.14
C GLN A 264 2.62 -0.98 11.75
N VAL A 265 2.58 -1.90 10.79
CA VAL A 265 3.04 -1.62 9.42
C VAL A 265 2.11 -0.63 8.72
N TYR A 266 0.79 -0.75 8.90
CA TYR A 266 -0.18 0.17 8.30
C TYR A 266 -0.09 1.56 8.92
N ASP A 267 0.09 1.67 10.22
CA ASP A 267 0.29 2.96 10.90
C ASP A 267 1.55 3.66 10.38
N ALA A 268 2.66 2.93 10.23
CA ALA A 268 3.89 3.45 9.64
C ALA A 268 3.70 3.87 8.17
N ALA A 269 2.96 3.10 7.39
CA ALA A 269 2.63 3.43 6.00
C ALA A 269 1.77 4.70 5.92
N MET A 270 0.79 4.86 6.81
CA MET A 270 -0.04 6.06 6.89
C MET A 270 0.77 7.29 7.28
N GLN A 271 1.67 7.18 8.26
CA GLN A 271 2.56 8.28 8.63
C GLN A 271 3.48 8.72 7.49
N LEU A 272 3.97 7.78 6.69
CA LEU A 272 4.74 8.10 5.49
C LEU A 272 3.86 8.79 4.44
N ALA A 273 2.64 8.31 4.23
CA ALA A 273 1.69 8.90 3.28
C ALA A 273 1.32 10.35 3.65
N GLU A 274 1.24 10.67 4.93
CA GLU A 274 1.00 12.04 5.40
C GLU A 274 2.18 12.99 5.13
N LYS A 275 3.42 12.46 5.13
CA LYS A 275 4.63 13.24 4.87
C LYS A 275 4.90 13.47 3.38
N VAL A 276 4.38 12.59 2.51
CA VAL A 276 4.65 12.59 1.07
C VAL A 276 3.46 13.18 0.33
N SER A 277 3.55 14.46 -0.02
CA SER A 277 2.50 15.15 -0.77
C SER A 277 2.77 15.18 -2.27
N ARG A 278 4.03 15.41 -2.65
CA ARG A 278 4.49 15.56 -4.04
C ARG A 278 5.51 14.48 -4.39
N MET A 279 5.68 14.23 -5.68
CA MET A 279 6.66 13.23 -6.15
C MET A 279 8.10 13.55 -5.71
N LYS A 280 8.45 14.82 -5.51
CA LYS A 280 9.76 15.23 -5.00
C LYS A 280 9.99 14.88 -3.53
N ASP A 281 8.92 14.76 -2.75
CA ASP A 281 8.98 14.43 -1.31
C ASP A 281 9.28 12.96 -1.09
N VAL A 282 9.22 12.15 -2.16
CA VAL A 282 9.55 10.73 -2.13
C VAL A 282 11.06 10.59 -1.86
N PRO A 283 11.49 9.91 -0.80
CA PRO A 283 12.89 9.79 -0.45
C PRO A 283 13.71 9.23 -1.62
N ALA A 284 14.66 10.02 -2.14
CA ALA A 284 15.54 9.56 -3.20
C ALA A 284 16.66 8.71 -2.61
N GLY A 285 16.62 7.38 -2.88
CA GLY A 285 17.71 6.47 -2.52
C GLY A 285 17.21 5.07 -2.19
N SER A 286 17.98 4.06 -2.61
CA SER A 286 17.70 2.65 -2.34
C SER A 286 17.89 2.23 -0.88
N ASP A 287 18.49 3.09 -0.04
CA ASP A 287 18.93 2.77 1.32
C ASP A 287 18.19 3.51 2.45
N THR A 288 17.21 4.32 2.13
CA THR A 288 16.44 5.03 3.15
C THR A 288 15.35 4.12 3.70
N SER A 289 15.40 3.86 5.01
CA SER A 289 14.28 3.28 5.77
C SER A 289 13.13 4.30 5.72
N ALA A 290 12.33 4.25 4.68
CA ALA A 290 11.18 5.14 4.49
C ALA A 290 10.09 4.88 5.52
N LEU A 291 10.01 3.64 6.03
CA LEU A 291 9.07 3.21 7.06
C LEU A 291 9.75 3.09 8.43
N GLU A 292 9.36 3.93 9.37
CA GLU A 292 9.80 3.86 10.76
C GLU A 292 8.90 2.84 11.51
N CYS A 293 9.31 1.57 11.50
CA CYS A 293 8.61 0.49 12.19
C CYS A 293 9.61 -0.53 12.73
N ASP A 294 9.47 -0.92 14.00
CA ASP A 294 10.38 -1.87 14.66
C ASP A 294 10.39 -3.26 13.99
N ALA A 295 9.30 -3.67 13.36
CA ALA A 295 9.18 -4.93 12.65
C ALA A 295 9.87 -4.90 11.26
N VAL A 296 10.12 -3.70 10.70
CA VAL A 296 10.73 -3.53 9.38
C VAL A 296 12.24 -3.58 9.49
N GLN A 297 12.87 -4.40 8.65
CA GLN A 297 14.31 -4.44 8.50
C GLN A 297 14.78 -3.36 7.51
N ARG A 298 14.07 -3.26 6.38
CA ARG A 298 14.39 -2.33 5.30
C ARG A 298 13.13 -2.00 4.51
N SER A 299 13.03 -0.75 4.09
CA SER A 299 12.08 -0.33 3.06
C SER A 299 12.82 0.37 1.94
N SER A 300 12.50 0.03 0.69
CA SER A 300 13.16 0.59 -0.49
C SER A 300 12.16 0.92 -1.58
N ILE A 301 12.41 1.99 -2.31
CA ILE A 301 11.61 2.35 -3.48
C ILE A 301 12.01 1.42 -4.62
N SER A 302 11.08 0.58 -5.05
CA SER A 302 11.27 -0.38 -6.14
C SER A 302 10.78 0.11 -7.50
N GLY A 303 9.99 1.20 -7.53
CA GLY A 303 9.53 1.81 -8.76
C GLY A 303 8.86 3.16 -8.54
N ILE A 304 9.09 4.09 -9.45
CA ILE A 304 8.43 5.38 -9.53
C ILE A 304 7.83 5.49 -10.93
N ASP A 305 6.53 5.69 -11.01
CA ASP A 305 5.83 6.00 -12.26
C ASP A 305 5.33 7.44 -12.21
N LEU A 306 6.07 8.33 -12.85
CA LEU A 306 5.76 9.76 -12.90
C LEU A 306 4.46 10.01 -13.70
N ALA A 307 4.16 9.20 -14.69
CA ALA A 307 2.94 9.31 -15.50
C ALA A 307 1.69 8.94 -14.70
N ALA A 308 1.71 7.83 -13.98
CA ALA A 308 0.61 7.43 -13.10
C ALA A 308 0.57 8.25 -11.81
N GLY A 309 1.72 8.72 -11.35
CA GLY A 309 1.90 9.34 -10.03
C GLY A 309 1.90 8.32 -8.92
N SER A 310 2.38 7.13 -9.21
CA SER A 310 2.47 6.04 -8.26
C SER A 310 3.91 5.76 -7.86
N VAL A 311 4.08 5.40 -6.60
CA VAL A 311 5.37 5.01 -6.04
C VAL A 311 5.22 3.65 -5.38
N ARG A 312 6.06 2.69 -5.78
CA ARG A 312 6.08 1.36 -5.19
C ARG A 312 7.22 1.24 -4.20
N ILE A 313 6.88 0.89 -2.97
CA ILE A 313 7.80 0.71 -1.85
C ILE A 313 7.77 -0.76 -1.45
N THR A 314 8.93 -1.43 -1.56
CA THR A 314 9.08 -2.80 -1.09
C THR A 314 9.49 -2.77 0.38
N VAL A 315 8.77 -3.52 1.20
CA VAL A 315 8.99 -3.59 2.64
C VAL A 315 9.51 -4.99 2.99
N GLU A 316 10.70 -5.04 3.58
CA GLU A 316 11.32 -6.25 4.09
C GLU A 316 11.20 -6.26 5.61
N LEU A 317 10.59 -7.29 6.16
CA LEU A 317 10.46 -7.47 7.60
C LEU A 317 11.68 -8.21 8.17
N LYS A 318 11.97 -7.98 9.45
CA LYS A 318 13.00 -8.75 10.15
C LYS A 318 12.64 -10.24 10.14
N PRO A 319 13.58 -11.14 9.85
CA PRO A 319 13.31 -12.58 9.76
C PRO A 319 12.69 -13.16 11.04
N GLU A 320 13.08 -12.62 12.20
CA GLU A 320 12.60 -13.07 13.51
C GLU A 320 11.08 -12.86 13.67
N ILE A 321 10.53 -11.83 13.02
CA ILE A 321 9.10 -11.51 13.07
C ILE A 321 8.26 -12.62 12.44
N PHE A 322 8.74 -13.23 11.36
CA PHE A 322 8.04 -14.35 10.74
C PHE A 322 7.89 -15.53 11.72
N TYR A 323 8.96 -15.89 12.42
CA TYR A 323 8.93 -17.01 13.38
C TYR A 323 8.14 -16.68 14.64
N GLN A 324 8.20 -15.42 15.09
CA GLN A 324 7.37 -14.95 16.21
C GLN A 324 5.88 -15.11 15.86
N VAL A 325 5.44 -14.56 14.74
CA VAL A 325 4.04 -14.65 14.31
C VAL A 325 3.63 -16.11 14.07
N LEU A 326 4.51 -16.92 13.49
CA LEU A 326 4.25 -18.34 13.28
C LEU A 326 4.04 -19.07 14.63
N SER A 327 4.87 -18.76 15.64
CA SER A 327 4.72 -19.31 16.97
C SER A 327 3.42 -18.87 17.66
N GLU A 328 3.06 -17.59 17.53
CA GLU A 328 1.82 -17.03 18.06
C GLU A 328 0.58 -17.72 17.45
N GLN A 329 0.57 -17.91 16.13
CA GLN A 329 -0.55 -18.50 15.41
C GLN A 329 -0.70 -20.01 15.62
N THR A 330 0.41 -20.70 15.83
CA THR A 330 0.41 -22.19 15.93
C THR A 330 0.48 -22.70 17.36
N GLY A 331 0.88 -21.85 18.31
CA GLY A 331 1.20 -22.26 19.70
C GLY A 331 2.47 -23.10 19.81
N LEU A 332 3.28 -23.19 18.76
CA LEU A 332 4.50 -23.98 18.69
C LEU A 332 5.72 -23.08 18.90
N ALA A 333 6.71 -23.52 19.65
CA ALA A 333 7.94 -22.77 19.88
C ALA A 333 8.88 -22.90 18.68
N ILE A 334 8.80 -21.95 17.74
CA ILE A 334 9.60 -21.91 16.51
C ILE A 334 10.38 -20.60 16.50
N GLY A 335 11.70 -20.64 16.69
CA GLY A 335 12.54 -19.44 16.74
C GLY A 335 13.29 -19.12 15.46
N ASP A 336 13.55 -20.13 14.63
CA ASP A 336 14.36 -20.03 13.42
C ASP A 336 14.04 -21.15 12.41
N GLU A 337 14.77 -21.17 11.28
CA GLU A 337 14.66 -22.22 10.26
C GLU A 337 15.03 -23.60 10.79
N ALA A 338 15.99 -23.68 11.73
CA ALA A 338 16.45 -24.95 12.28
C ALA A 338 15.36 -25.60 13.17
N GLY A 339 14.56 -24.79 13.86
CA GLY A 339 13.42 -25.24 14.65
C GLY A 339 12.19 -25.55 13.79
N LEU A 340 11.99 -24.85 12.69
CA LEU A 340 10.84 -25.01 11.81
C LEU A 340 10.80 -26.39 11.12
N MET A 341 11.92 -26.87 10.59
CA MET A 341 11.95 -28.14 9.84
C MET A 341 11.60 -29.36 10.68
N PRO A 342 12.17 -29.59 11.88
CA PRO A 342 11.76 -30.69 12.74
C PRO A 342 10.27 -30.61 13.11
N CYS A 343 9.77 -29.41 13.41
CA CYS A 343 8.37 -29.17 13.74
C CYS A 343 7.42 -29.58 12.59
N ILE A 344 7.73 -29.16 11.36
CA ILE A 344 6.94 -29.57 10.17
C ILE A 344 6.99 -31.08 9.97
N MET A 345 8.15 -31.71 10.17
CA MET A 345 8.28 -33.17 10.05
C MET A 345 7.45 -33.92 11.09
N GLU A 346 7.42 -33.43 12.33
CA GLU A 346 6.59 -33.97 13.39
C GLU A 346 5.11 -33.82 13.11
N LEU A 347 4.67 -32.60 12.70
CA LEU A 347 3.29 -32.35 12.29
C LEU A 347 2.86 -33.21 11.10
N ALA A 348 3.74 -33.41 10.11
CA ALA A 348 3.46 -34.26 8.98
C ALA A 348 3.33 -35.75 9.39
N ARG A 349 4.10 -36.19 10.39
CA ARG A 349 3.95 -37.52 10.99
C ARG A 349 2.61 -37.62 11.73
N ALA A 350 2.34 -36.68 12.62
CA ALA A 350 1.11 -36.62 13.40
C ALA A 350 -0.13 -36.60 12.48
N LYS A 351 -0.11 -35.80 11.43
CA LYS A 351 -1.17 -35.72 10.43
C LYS A 351 -1.42 -37.08 9.77
N ARG A 352 -0.37 -37.78 9.33
CA ARG A 352 -0.52 -39.09 8.70
C ARG A 352 -1.15 -40.13 9.64
N GLU A 353 -0.77 -40.12 10.91
CA GLU A 353 -1.37 -41.00 11.91
C GLU A 353 -2.82 -40.62 12.22
N TYR A 354 -3.10 -39.32 12.33
CA TYR A 354 -4.45 -38.81 12.53
C TYR A 354 -5.39 -39.18 11.36
N GLU A 355 -4.92 -39.05 10.11
CA GLU A 355 -5.74 -39.38 8.94
C GLU A 355 -6.15 -40.84 8.91
N LYS A 356 -5.37 -41.76 9.47
CA LYS A 356 -5.77 -43.19 9.57
C LYS A 356 -6.98 -43.38 10.47
N VAL A 357 -7.16 -42.59 11.48
CA VAL A 357 -8.20 -42.72 12.50
C VAL A 357 -9.32 -41.69 12.38
N ARG A 358 -9.16 -40.68 11.55
CA ARG A 358 -10.08 -39.56 11.40
C ARG A 358 -11.50 -39.98 11.11
N SER A 359 -11.69 -40.83 10.10
CA SER A 359 -13.03 -41.33 9.71
C SER A 359 -13.70 -42.11 10.84
N ALA A 360 -12.92 -42.90 11.58
CA ALA A 360 -13.44 -43.65 12.74
C ALA A 360 -13.85 -42.72 13.87
N LEU A 361 -13.06 -41.63 14.14
CA LEU A 361 -13.44 -40.63 15.13
C LEU A 361 -14.73 -39.90 14.76
N GLU A 362 -14.88 -39.50 13.50
CA GLU A 362 -16.10 -38.86 13.00
C GLU A 362 -17.31 -39.79 13.16
N GLN A 363 -17.14 -41.11 12.89
CA GLN A 363 -18.19 -42.14 13.12
C GLN A 363 -18.52 -42.28 14.61
N VAL A 364 -17.54 -42.31 15.48
CA VAL A 364 -17.74 -42.37 16.95
C VAL A 364 -18.52 -41.16 17.45
N GLU A 365 -18.25 -39.97 16.96
CA GLU A 365 -18.98 -38.78 17.35
C GLU A 365 -20.45 -38.84 16.90
N ALA A 366 -20.68 -39.32 15.67
CA ALA A 366 -22.02 -39.37 15.07
C ALA A 366 -22.88 -40.50 15.63
N THR A 367 -22.29 -41.71 15.86
CA THR A 367 -23.04 -42.93 16.13
C THR A 367 -22.67 -43.62 17.45
N GLY A 368 -21.61 -43.17 18.09
CA GLY A 368 -21.04 -43.86 19.27
C GLY A 368 -20.10 -45.03 18.94
N TYR A 369 -19.92 -45.38 17.65
CA TYR A 369 -19.08 -46.47 17.19
C TYR A 369 -18.35 -46.14 15.91
N GLY A 370 -17.04 -46.38 15.85
CA GLY A 370 -16.21 -46.14 14.68
C GLY A 370 -15.22 -47.24 14.39
N ILE A 371 -14.90 -47.45 13.12
CA ILE A 371 -14.03 -48.53 12.64
C ILE A 371 -12.87 -47.93 11.86
N VAL A 372 -11.64 -48.23 12.29
CA VAL A 372 -10.44 -47.99 11.49
C VAL A 372 -10.19 -49.18 10.59
N MET A 373 -10.37 -48.97 9.29
CA MET A 373 -10.12 -50.04 8.32
C MET A 373 -8.61 -50.29 8.18
N PRO A 374 -8.19 -51.57 8.09
CA PRO A 374 -6.80 -51.93 7.88
C PRO A 374 -6.28 -51.40 6.53
N SER A 375 -5.05 -50.98 6.48
CA SER A 375 -4.35 -50.62 5.24
C SER A 375 -4.00 -51.88 4.43
N VAL A 376 -3.82 -51.74 3.12
CA VAL A 376 -3.41 -52.84 2.23
C VAL A 376 -2.12 -53.51 2.69
N SER A 377 -1.21 -52.76 3.31
CA SER A 377 0.06 -53.27 3.84
C SER A 377 -0.09 -54.15 5.10
N GLU A 378 -1.22 -54.06 5.79
CA GLU A 378 -1.54 -54.84 7.00
C GLU A 378 -2.30 -56.11 6.68
N LEU A 379 -2.78 -56.24 5.44
CA LEU A 379 -3.45 -57.49 4.95
C LEU A 379 -2.41 -58.62 4.85
N LYS A 380 -2.70 -59.70 5.51
CA LYS A 380 -1.95 -60.96 5.41
C LYS A 380 -2.79 -61.98 4.68
N LEU A 381 -2.30 -62.45 3.53
CA LEU A 381 -2.95 -63.50 2.77
C LEU A 381 -2.41 -64.85 3.28
N GLU A 382 -3.32 -65.78 3.60
CA GLU A 382 -2.98 -67.15 3.93
C GLU A 382 -2.76 -68.01 2.65
N GLN A 383 -2.14 -69.19 2.84
CA GLN A 383 -1.87 -70.05 1.68
C GLN A 383 -3.17 -70.49 1.03
N PRO A 384 -3.31 -70.39 -0.31
CA PRO A 384 -4.47 -70.83 -1.04
C PRO A 384 -4.72 -72.30 -0.83
N GLN A 385 -5.98 -72.67 -0.47
CA GLN A 385 -6.39 -74.04 -0.26
C GLN A 385 -7.38 -74.46 -1.35
N ILE A 386 -7.18 -75.72 -1.86
CA ILE A 386 -8.13 -76.32 -2.79
C ILE A 386 -9.30 -76.92 -1.99
N VAL A 387 -10.52 -76.45 -2.26
CA VAL A 387 -11.74 -76.93 -1.61
C VAL A 387 -12.66 -77.54 -2.64
N ARG A 388 -13.26 -78.66 -2.25
CA ARG A 388 -14.27 -79.39 -3.08
C ARG A 388 -15.65 -78.94 -2.70
N GLN A 389 -16.39 -78.42 -3.66
CA GLN A 389 -17.85 -78.13 -3.50
C GLN A 389 -18.67 -79.03 -4.43
N GLY A 390 -19.20 -80.06 -3.89
CA GLY A 390 -19.96 -81.09 -4.68
C GLY A 390 -19.10 -81.75 -5.73
N ALA A 391 -19.39 -81.56 -7.02
CA ALA A 391 -18.62 -82.09 -8.15
C ALA A 391 -17.48 -81.13 -8.66
N SER A 392 -17.42 -79.96 -8.14
CA SER A 392 -16.45 -78.91 -8.60
C SER A 392 -15.38 -78.68 -7.57
N TYR A 393 -14.20 -78.19 -8.04
CA TYR A 393 -13.09 -77.76 -7.19
C TYR A 393 -12.95 -76.22 -7.28
N GLY A 394 -12.78 -75.59 -6.15
CA GLY A 394 -12.52 -74.15 -6.04
C GLY A 394 -11.24 -73.88 -5.27
N VAL A 395 -10.77 -72.63 -5.29
CA VAL A 395 -9.66 -72.20 -4.47
C VAL A 395 -10.22 -71.28 -3.38
N ARG A 396 -9.96 -71.60 -2.11
CA ARG A 396 -10.26 -70.77 -0.96
C ARG A 396 -9.04 -69.88 -0.69
N LEU A 397 -9.28 -68.56 -0.63
CA LEU A 397 -8.33 -67.55 -0.24
C LEU A 397 -8.79 -66.97 1.12
N GLU A 398 -7.94 -67.08 2.11
CA GLU A 398 -8.18 -66.49 3.42
C GLU A 398 -7.21 -65.33 3.66
N ALA A 399 -7.72 -64.22 4.13
CA ALA A 399 -6.93 -63.03 4.49
C ALA A 399 -7.31 -62.54 5.89
N CYS A 400 -6.33 -62.12 6.65
CA CYS A 400 -6.54 -61.50 7.94
C CYS A 400 -5.88 -60.15 8.01
N ALA A 401 -6.46 -59.23 8.76
CA ALA A 401 -5.92 -57.89 9.02
C ALA A 401 -6.40 -57.37 10.36
N PRO A 402 -5.57 -56.64 11.10
CA PRO A 402 -5.99 -55.96 12.31
C PRO A 402 -6.92 -54.79 11.99
N SER A 403 -7.99 -54.62 12.76
CA SER A 403 -8.89 -53.49 12.71
C SER A 403 -8.97 -52.85 14.09
N ILE A 404 -9.05 -51.53 14.17
CA ILE A 404 -9.24 -50.80 15.43
C ILE A 404 -10.72 -50.46 15.56
N GLN A 405 -11.32 -50.83 16.68
CA GLN A 405 -12.72 -50.55 17.01
C GLN A 405 -12.73 -49.45 18.08
N MET A 406 -13.45 -48.37 17.83
CA MET A 406 -13.59 -47.25 18.76
C MET A 406 -15.03 -47.15 19.24
N LEU A 407 -15.21 -47.03 20.56
CA LEU A 407 -16.50 -46.99 21.23
C LEU A 407 -16.62 -45.77 22.12
N LYS A 408 -17.72 -45.06 22.06
CA LYS A 408 -18.06 -43.96 22.97
C LYS A 408 -18.96 -44.53 24.09
N ALA A 409 -18.45 -44.47 25.30
CA ALA A 409 -19.19 -44.95 26.47
C ALA A 409 -19.37 -43.83 27.49
N THR A 410 -20.56 -43.74 28.08
CA THR A 410 -20.81 -42.77 29.18
C THR A 410 -20.42 -43.41 30.51
N ILE A 411 -19.53 -42.71 31.21
CA ILE A 411 -19.01 -43.16 32.49
C ILE A 411 -19.60 -42.29 33.58
N HIS A 412 -20.18 -42.92 34.60
CA HIS A 412 -20.71 -42.25 35.78
C HIS A 412 -19.77 -42.43 36.93
N THR A 413 -19.43 -41.34 37.64
CA THR A 413 -18.69 -41.39 38.87
C THR A 413 -19.56 -40.79 39.98
N GLU A 414 -19.43 -41.37 41.17
CA GLU A 414 -20.08 -40.87 42.38
C GLU A 414 -18.98 -40.52 43.40
N LEU A 415 -19.10 -39.35 43.94
CA LEU A 415 -18.24 -38.85 44.98
C LEU A 415 -19.04 -38.68 46.25
N SER A 416 -18.64 -39.39 47.29
CA SER A 416 -19.30 -39.35 48.60
C SER A 416 -18.28 -38.94 49.68
N PRO A 417 -17.85 -37.67 49.68
CA PRO A 417 -16.85 -37.24 50.67
C PRO A 417 -17.46 -37.23 52.07
N ILE A 418 -16.72 -37.79 53.01
CA ILE A 418 -17.10 -37.78 54.43
C ILE A 418 -16.74 -36.42 55.03
N VAL A 419 -17.74 -35.62 55.42
CA VAL A 419 -17.56 -34.22 55.86
C VAL A 419 -17.50 -34.07 57.37
N GLY A 420 -17.96 -35.05 58.12
CA GLY A 420 -17.99 -35.00 59.59
C GLY A 420 -19.39 -35.21 60.16
N THR A 421 -19.98 -34.25 60.86
CA THR A 421 -21.31 -34.36 61.47
C THR A 421 -22.43 -34.12 60.44
N GLU A 422 -23.64 -34.65 60.75
CA GLU A 422 -24.83 -34.46 59.92
C GLU A 422 -25.08 -32.99 59.54
N LYS A 423 -24.94 -32.08 60.48
CA LYS A 423 -25.11 -30.63 60.25
C LYS A 423 -24.08 -30.05 59.26
N GLN A 424 -22.83 -30.49 59.31
CA GLN A 424 -21.78 -30.04 58.40
C GLN A 424 -22.01 -30.56 56.99
N SER A 425 -22.54 -31.78 56.84
CA SER A 425 -22.94 -32.35 55.55
C SER A 425 -24.13 -31.62 54.95
N GLU A 426 -25.13 -31.26 55.76
CA GLU A 426 -26.26 -30.46 55.31
C GLU A 426 -25.86 -29.06 54.85
N GLU A 427 -24.94 -28.40 55.56
CA GLU A 427 -24.44 -27.06 55.19
C GLU A 427 -23.65 -27.11 53.87
N LEU A 428 -22.79 -28.11 53.69
CA LEU A 428 -22.06 -28.33 52.44
C LEU A 428 -23.05 -28.61 51.29
N ALA A 429 -24.03 -29.49 51.50
CA ALA A 429 -25.03 -29.80 50.48
C ALA A 429 -25.83 -28.58 50.05
N ARG A 430 -26.24 -27.71 51.03
CA ARG A 430 -26.92 -26.43 50.71
C ARG A 430 -26.05 -25.47 49.91
N SER A 431 -24.75 -25.37 50.29
CA SER A 431 -23.81 -24.50 49.59
C SER A 431 -23.60 -24.94 48.18
N LEU A 432 -23.46 -26.25 47.94
CA LEU A 432 -23.29 -26.82 46.57
C LEU A 432 -24.56 -26.66 45.73
N LEU A 433 -25.76 -26.85 46.32
CA LEU A 433 -27.02 -26.66 45.64
C LEU A 433 -27.23 -25.17 45.25
N ALA A 434 -26.95 -24.23 46.14
CA ALA A 434 -27.01 -22.82 45.84
C ALA A 434 -26.03 -22.42 44.73
N GLY A 435 -24.78 -22.94 44.76
CA GLY A 435 -23.80 -22.73 43.69
C GLY A 435 -24.24 -23.34 42.35
N PHE A 436 -24.91 -24.48 42.36
CA PHE A 436 -25.43 -25.12 41.15
C PHE A 436 -26.59 -24.34 40.51
N GLU A 437 -27.47 -23.72 41.35
CA GLU A 437 -28.57 -22.89 40.88
C GLU A 437 -28.11 -21.51 40.35
N ASP A 438 -27.05 -20.94 40.95
CA ASP A 438 -26.52 -19.62 40.56
C ASP A 438 -25.63 -19.67 39.34
N ASP A 439 -24.63 -20.54 39.30
CA ASP A 439 -23.66 -20.66 38.21
C ASP A 439 -23.00 -22.05 38.21
N PRO A 440 -23.50 -23.01 37.43
CA PRO A 440 -22.97 -24.35 37.36
C PRO A 440 -21.51 -24.45 36.92
N GLU A 441 -21.01 -23.47 36.13
CA GLU A 441 -19.60 -23.47 35.66
C GLU A 441 -18.65 -23.09 36.78
N LYS A 442 -18.98 -22.13 37.62
CA LYS A 442 -18.16 -21.74 38.77
C LYS A 442 -18.13 -22.81 39.87
N LEU A 443 -19.13 -23.67 39.93
CA LEU A 443 -19.15 -24.78 40.89
C LEU A 443 -17.96 -25.71 40.69
N TRP A 444 -17.49 -25.91 39.46
CA TRP A 444 -16.32 -26.73 39.16
C TRP A 444 -15.02 -26.24 39.82
N GLU A 445 -14.91 -24.95 40.05
CA GLU A 445 -13.77 -24.29 40.73
C GLU A 445 -13.89 -24.27 42.24
N SER A 446 -15.07 -24.63 42.80
CA SER A 446 -15.29 -24.66 44.23
C SER A 446 -14.35 -25.62 44.94
N ASN A 447 -13.74 -25.15 46.02
CA ASN A 447 -12.77 -25.95 46.78
C ASN A 447 -13.48 -26.81 47.81
N ILE A 448 -13.30 -28.12 47.69
CA ILE A 448 -13.81 -29.13 48.62
C ILE A 448 -12.61 -29.91 49.16
N PHE A 449 -12.28 -29.74 50.45
CA PHE A 449 -11.15 -30.38 51.10
C PHE A 449 -9.78 -30.12 50.49
N GLY A 450 -9.56 -28.92 49.98
CA GLY A 450 -8.25 -28.52 49.44
C GLY A 450 -8.05 -28.86 47.97
N LYS A 451 -9.04 -29.44 47.31
CA LYS A 451 -9.07 -29.70 45.86
C LYS A 451 -10.32 -29.09 45.24
N SER A 452 -10.25 -28.70 43.97
CA SER A 452 -11.45 -28.26 43.24
C SER A 452 -12.39 -29.44 43.00
N LEU A 453 -13.70 -29.16 42.88
CA LEU A 453 -14.68 -30.19 42.50
C LEU A 453 -14.30 -30.87 41.18
N HIS A 454 -13.80 -30.10 40.23
CA HIS A 454 -13.27 -30.65 38.97
C HIS A 454 -12.15 -31.67 39.17
N GLU A 455 -11.18 -31.39 40.01
CA GLU A 455 -10.08 -32.31 40.33
C GLU A 455 -10.59 -33.61 40.97
N LEU A 456 -11.50 -33.51 41.94
CA LEU A 456 -12.09 -34.67 42.60
C LEU A 456 -12.87 -35.57 41.68
N VAL A 457 -13.71 -34.96 40.82
CA VAL A 457 -14.48 -35.71 39.80
C VAL A 457 -13.58 -36.36 38.78
N ASN A 458 -12.53 -35.65 38.34
CA ASN A 458 -11.57 -36.17 37.38
C ASN A 458 -10.76 -37.35 37.96
N GLU A 459 -10.31 -37.29 39.22
CA GLU A 459 -9.67 -38.39 39.91
C GLU A 459 -10.60 -39.62 40.01
N GLY A 460 -11.88 -39.38 40.33
CA GLY A 460 -12.88 -40.45 40.38
C GLY A 460 -13.10 -41.14 39.04
N LEU A 461 -13.19 -40.34 37.95
CA LEU A 461 -13.33 -40.86 36.61
C LEU A 461 -12.09 -41.62 36.15
N GLN A 462 -10.90 -41.04 36.35
CA GLN A 462 -9.61 -41.65 36.01
C GLN A 462 -9.44 -42.99 36.75
N SER A 463 -9.77 -43.02 38.02
CA SER A 463 -9.73 -44.27 38.82
C SER A 463 -10.59 -45.36 38.19
N LYS A 464 -11.82 -45.10 37.81
CA LYS A 464 -12.72 -46.08 37.15
C LYS A 464 -12.17 -46.53 35.80
N LEU A 465 -11.66 -45.58 34.99
CA LEU A 465 -11.13 -45.87 33.66
C LEU A 465 -9.84 -46.69 33.67
N LEU A 466 -8.92 -46.37 34.60
CA LEU A 466 -7.64 -47.08 34.69
C LEU A 466 -7.73 -48.43 35.38
N HIS A 467 -8.73 -48.66 36.27
CA HIS A 467 -8.89 -49.89 37.02
C HIS A 467 -9.67 -50.99 36.31
N MET A 468 -9.98 -50.85 34.98
CA MET A 468 -10.52 -51.96 34.23
C MET A 468 -9.50 -53.09 34.14
N PRO A 469 -9.80 -54.32 34.76
CA PRO A 469 -8.85 -55.40 34.76
C PRO A 469 -8.44 -55.84 33.37
N GLN A 470 -7.20 -56.29 33.24
CA GLN A 470 -6.68 -56.74 31.94
C GLN A 470 -7.48 -57.89 31.36
N GLU A 471 -7.97 -58.83 32.19
CA GLU A 471 -8.85 -59.92 31.78
C GLU A 471 -10.12 -59.38 31.16
N THR A 472 -10.75 -58.35 31.70
CA THR A 472 -11.96 -57.76 31.17
C THR A 472 -11.72 -57.14 29.80
N ARG A 473 -10.57 -56.44 29.62
CA ARG A 473 -10.18 -55.88 28.29
C ARG A 473 -10.01 -56.98 27.24
N THR A 474 -9.31 -58.08 27.61
CA THR A 474 -9.09 -59.22 26.71
C THR A 474 -10.41 -59.89 26.33
N ARG A 475 -11.31 -60.14 27.30
CA ARG A 475 -12.64 -60.71 27.00
C ARG A 475 -13.50 -59.82 26.12
N LEU A 476 -13.44 -58.53 26.31
CA LEU A 476 -14.13 -57.56 25.41
C LEU A 476 -13.58 -57.65 23.98
N GLN A 477 -12.27 -57.70 23.82
CA GLN A 477 -11.61 -57.85 22.52
C GLN A 477 -12.00 -59.15 21.86
N GLU A 478 -11.86 -60.31 22.53
CA GLU A 478 -12.23 -61.63 22.01
C GLU A 478 -13.72 -61.71 21.62
N THR A 479 -14.58 -61.07 22.40
CA THR A 479 -16.01 -61.01 22.09
C THR A 479 -16.29 -60.21 20.84
N LEU A 480 -15.64 -59.05 20.68
CA LEU A 480 -15.75 -58.23 19.46
C LEU A 480 -15.21 -58.95 18.23
N GLU A 481 -14.04 -59.59 18.34
CA GLU A 481 -13.46 -60.41 17.26
C GLU A 481 -14.42 -61.52 16.83
N ARG A 482 -15.05 -62.24 17.77
CA ARG A 482 -16.04 -63.31 17.49
C ARG A 482 -17.28 -62.75 16.82
N VAL A 483 -17.81 -61.63 17.30
CA VAL A 483 -18.99 -60.98 16.70
C VAL A 483 -18.72 -60.56 15.26
N ILE A 484 -17.55 -60.01 14.99
CA ILE A 484 -17.17 -59.52 13.66
C ILE A 484 -16.93 -60.70 12.69
N ASN A 485 -16.19 -61.73 13.14
CA ASN A 485 -15.77 -62.83 12.27
C ASN A 485 -16.88 -63.91 12.06
N GLU A 486 -17.69 -64.18 13.06
CA GLU A 486 -18.72 -65.24 13.03
C GLU A 486 -20.13 -64.72 12.70
N GLY A 487 -20.32 -63.36 12.69
CA GLY A 487 -21.61 -62.76 12.33
C GLY A 487 -22.73 -63.11 13.30
N CYS A 488 -22.59 -62.84 14.58
CA CYS A 488 -23.63 -63.13 15.57
C CYS A 488 -24.91 -62.33 15.33
N THR A 489 -26.01 -63.07 15.03
CA THR A 489 -27.37 -62.53 14.92
C THR A 489 -28.17 -62.65 16.22
N GLY A 490 -27.53 -63.04 17.33
CA GLY A 490 -28.18 -63.32 18.61
C GLY A 490 -27.77 -62.41 19.76
N LEU A 491 -28.33 -62.67 20.94
CA LEU A 491 -28.02 -61.92 22.19
C LEU A 491 -26.55 -62.11 22.57
N ILE A 492 -25.81 -61.03 22.65
CA ILE A 492 -24.42 -61.07 23.11
C ILE A 492 -24.43 -60.95 24.63
N CYS A 493 -24.03 -62.01 25.32
CA CYS A 493 -23.84 -61.98 26.77
C CYS A 493 -22.36 -61.95 27.09
N ILE A 494 -21.88 -60.81 27.59
CA ILE A 494 -20.50 -60.66 28.09
C ILE A 494 -20.54 -60.97 29.60
N LEU A 495 -20.07 -62.12 29.99
CA LEU A 495 -19.84 -62.47 31.42
C LEU A 495 -18.47 -61.87 31.83
N ILE A 496 -18.51 -60.80 32.62
CA ILE A 496 -17.34 -60.09 33.17
C ILE A 496 -16.91 -60.77 34.46
#